data_1e479aa9ff3cf699b198d2ae3b4ade6b
#
_entry.id   1e479aa9ff3cf699b198d2ae3b4ade6b
#
_cell.length_a   1.000
_cell.length_b   1.000
_cell.length_c   1.000
_cell.angle_alpha   90.00
_cell.angle_beta   90.00
_cell.angle_gamma   90.00
#
_symmetry.space_group_name_H-M   'P 1'
#
loop_
_entity.id
_entity.type
_entity.pdbx_description
1 polymer ?
#
loop_
_entity_poly.entity_id
_entity_poly.type
_entity_poly.pdbx_seq_one_letter_code
_entity_poly.pdbx_strand_id
1 'polypeptide(L)'
;MIKSIAEMFTKKPENSIEEAKLVTFTPQELAETRRIAKQLLEGNAVLIDFSNTKNSLSVRIVDYLSGMLMALEGDYRKLAPKKFLISRTKELSDKFEAEFNNI
;
A
#
# COMPACT_ATOMS: atom_id res chain seq x y z
N MET A 1 12.59 -7.84 -17.23
CA MET A 1 12.36 -6.42 -17.53
C MET A 1 10.89 -6.18 -17.89
N ILE A 2 10.31 -5.15 -17.35
CA ILE A 2 8.94 -4.78 -17.67
C ILE A 2 8.92 -4.05 -19.00
N LYS A 3 8.18 -4.56 -19.96
CA LYS A 3 8.15 -4.02 -21.31
C LYS A 3 7.05 -3.01 -21.54
N SER A 4 6.03 -3.00 -20.69
CA SER A 4 4.90 -2.09 -20.81
C SER A 4 4.28 -1.82 -19.45
N ILE A 5 3.49 -0.76 -19.39
CA ILE A 5 2.74 -0.42 -18.17
C ILE A 5 1.73 -1.54 -17.85
N ALA A 6 1.11 -2.13 -18.88
CA ALA A 6 0.17 -3.22 -18.67
C ALA A 6 0.83 -4.41 -17.96
N GLU A 7 2.06 -4.74 -18.30
CA GLU A 7 2.80 -5.82 -17.62
C GLU A 7 3.03 -5.51 -16.16
N MET A 8 3.30 -4.24 -15.82
CA MET A 8 3.47 -3.86 -14.42
C MET A 8 2.23 -4.18 -13.59
N PHE A 9 1.06 -3.91 -14.13
CA PHE A 9 -0.19 -4.05 -13.39
C PHE A 9 -0.73 -5.49 -13.40
N THR A 10 -0.30 -6.31 -14.35
CA THR A 10 -0.74 -7.70 -14.43
C THR A 10 0.23 -8.68 -13.79
N LYS A 11 1.43 -8.21 -13.46
CA LYS A 11 2.44 -9.06 -12.83
C LYS A 11 1.92 -9.58 -11.49
N LYS A 12 2.06 -10.88 -11.26
CA LYS A 12 1.70 -11.48 -9.98
C LYS A 12 2.68 -11.00 -8.89
N PRO A 13 2.19 -10.81 -7.66
CA PRO A 13 3.08 -10.47 -6.55
C PRO A 13 4.11 -11.58 -6.33
N GLU A 14 5.31 -11.19 -5.91
CA GLU A 14 6.40 -12.13 -5.63
C GLU A 14 6.10 -13.00 -4.41
N ASN A 15 5.38 -12.45 -3.42
CA ASN A 15 5.08 -13.17 -2.19
C ASN A 15 3.67 -13.75 -2.21
N SER A 16 3.52 -14.98 -1.70
CA SER A 16 2.21 -15.54 -1.41
C SER A 16 1.58 -14.82 -0.21
N ILE A 17 0.29 -15.08 0.05
CA ILE A 17 -0.39 -14.48 1.22
C ILE A 17 0.30 -14.89 2.52
N GLU A 18 0.78 -16.13 2.62
CA GLU A 18 1.48 -16.63 3.80
C GLU A 18 2.83 -15.94 4.01
N GLU A 19 3.49 -15.58 2.91
CA GLU A 19 4.80 -14.92 2.95
C GLU A 19 4.69 -13.41 3.07
N ALA A 20 3.50 -12.85 2.82
CA ALA A 20 3.30 -11.41 2.82
C ALA A 20 3.59 -10.79 4.18
N LYS A 21 4.20 -9.63 4.17
CA LYS A 21 4.54 -8.87 5.37
C LYS A 21 3.74 -7.59 5.43
N LEU A 22 3.60 -7.05 6.63
CA LEU A 22 3.06 -5.72 6.83
C LEU A 22 4.24 -4.76 7.00
N VAL A 23 4.35 -3.78 6.10
CA VAL A 23 5.41 -2.78 6.15
C VAL A 23 4.79 -1.43 6.49
N THR A 24 5.35 -0.75 7.47
CA THR A 24 4.83 0.56 7.91
C THR A 24 5.67 1.69 7.33
N PHE A 25 4.99 2.72 6.82
CA PHE A 25 5.61 3.93 6.32
C PHE A 25 5.06 5.15 7.04
N THR A 26 5.94 6.08 7.37
CA THR A 26 5.59 7.41 7.88
C THR A 26 6.21 8.44 6.93
N PRO A 27 5.58 8.68 5.78
CA PRO A 27 6.26 9.38 4.70
C PRO A 27 6.52 10.86 5.00
N GLN A 28 7.70 11.32 4.63
CA GLN A 28 8.13 12.71 4.76
C GLN A 28 8.44 13.33 3.40
N GLU A 29 8.53 12.53 2.35
CA GLU A 29 8.86 12.97 1.00
C GLU A 29 8.02 12.23 -0.02
N LEU A 30 7.69 12.90 -1.12
CA LEU A 30 6.92 12.29 -2.19
C LEU A 30 7.65 11.09 -2.82
N ALA A 31 8.97 11.13 -2.84
CA ALA A 31 9.78 10.03 -3.40
C ALA A 31 9.54 8.69 -2.70
N GLU A 32 9.05 8.71 -1.46
CA GLU A 32 8.76 7.49 -0.72
C GLU A 32 7.60 6.70 -1.31
N THR A 33 6.78 7.32 -2.16
CA THR A 33 5.70 6.60 -2.85
C THR A 33 6.22 5.46 -3.69
N ARG A 34 7.45 5.58 -4.23
CA ARG A 34 8.06 4.48 -5.01
C ARG A 34 8.31 3.26 -4.14
N ARG A 35 8.76 3.48 -2.92
CA ARG A 35 9.03 2.38 -1.98
C ARG A 35 7.73 1.71 -1.55
N ILE A 36 6.70 2.51 -1.32
CA ILE A 36 5.37 1.99 -1.00
C ILE A 36 4.86 1.15 -2.17
N ALA A 37 4.94 1.69 -3.39
CA ALA A 37 4.52 0.99 -4.59
C ALA A 37 5.24 -0.34 -4.76
N LYS A 38 6.55 -0.34 -4.52
CA LYS A 38 7.35 -1.56 -4.62
C LYS A 38 6.85 -2.64 -3.65
N GLN A 39 6.56 -2.26 -2.42
CA GLN A 39 6.03 -3.21 -1.44
C GLN A 39 4.71 -3.81 -1.88
N LEU A 40 3.82 -3.01 -2.44
CA LEU A 40 2.55 -3.49 -2.98
C LEU A 40 2.76 -4.46 -4.12
N LEU A 41 3.67 -4.14 -5.05
CA LEU A 41 3.96 -5.00 -6.20
C LEU A 41 4.58 -6.33 -5.78
N GLU A 42 5.33 -6.35 -4.69
CA GLU A 42 5.90 -7.58 -4.14
C GLU A 42 4.85 -8.44 -3.41
N GLY A 43 3.67 -7.89 -3.16
CA GLY A 43 2.60 -8.61 -2.49
C GLY A 43 2.50 -8.36 -1.00
N ASN A 44 3.23 -7.39 -0.48
CA ASN A 44 3.14 -7.02 0.93
C ASN A 44 2.00 -6.04 1.17
N ALA A 45 1.49 -5.99 2.38
CA ALA A 45 0.57 -4.96 2.80
C ALA A 45 1.36 -3.77 3.35
N VAL A 46 0.82 -2.58 3.21
CA VAL A 46 1.46 -1.35 3.69
C VAL A 46 0.53 -0.61 4.61
N LEU A 47 1.02 -0.29 5.81
CA LEU A 47 0.34 0.61 6.73
C LEU A 47 0.99 1.97 6.59
N ILE A 48 0.21 2.97 6.23
CA ILE A 48 0.71 4.33 6.07
C ILE A 48 0.17 5.19 7.20
N ASP A 49 1.07 5.79 7.95
CA ASP A 49 0.73 6.71 9.04
C ASP A 49 1.10 8.12 8.62
N PHE A 50 0.08 8.95 8.39
CA PHE A 50 0.24 10.35 8.00
C PHE A 50 0.27 11.31 9.18
N SER A 51 0.34 10.82 10.42
CA SER A 51 0.27 11.67 11.61
C SER A 51 1.32 12.78 11.64
N ASN A 52 2.48 12.51 11.08
CA ASN A 52 3.60 13.46 11.04
C ASN A 52 3.91 13.95 9.62
N THR A 53 2.97 13.79 8.70
CA THR A 53 3.13 14.20 7.30
C THR A 53 2.37 15.50 7.05
N LYS A 54 2.99 16.45 6.35
CA LYS A 54 2.29 17.69 5.97
C LYS A 54 1.06 17.34 5.12
N ASN A 55 -0.05 18.05 5.36
CA ASN A 55 -1.28 17.80 4.64
C ASN A 55 -1.13 17.88 3.13
N SER A 56 -0.39 18.87 2.63
CA SER A 56 -0.17 19.00 1.18
C SER A 56 0.54 17.80 0.61
N LEU A 57 1.47 17.23 1.34
CA LEU A 57 2.18 16.03 0.91
C LEU A 57 1.29 14.80 1.01
N SER A 58 0.50 14.68 2.08
CA SER A 58 -0.44 13.56 2.25
C SER A 58 -1.40 13.47 1.08
N VAL A 59 -1.96 14.61 0.65
CA VAL A 59 -2.89 14.64 -0.47
C VAL A 59 -2.23 14.12 -1.76
N ARG A 60 -1.01 14.55 -2.03
CA ARG A 60 -0.28 14.10 -3.22
C ARG A 60 0.03 12.61 -3.17
N ILE A 61 0.41 12.11 -2.02
CA ILE A 61 0.69 10.67 -1.85
C ILE A 61 -0.59 9.86 -2.04
N VAL A 62 -1.69 10.29 -1.42
CA VAL A 62 -2.98 9.62 -1.56
C VAL A 62 -3.43 9.59 -3.02
N ASP A 63 -3.29 10.70 -3.75
CA ASP A 63 -3.66 10.75 -5.15
C ASP A 63 -2.85 9.75 -5.98
N TYR A 64 -1.54 9.70 -5.75
CA TYR A 64 -0.66 8.77 -6.44
C TYR A 64 -1.07 7.32 -6.16
N LEU A 65 -1.21 6.98 -4.88
CA LEU A 65 -1.53 5.61 -4.47
C LEU A 65 -2.94 5.20 -4.86
N SER A 66 -3.89 6.14 -4.89
CA SER A 66 -5.26 5.86 -5.32
C SER A 66 -5.30 5.41 -6.79
N GLY A 67 -4.56 6.11 -7.64
CA GLY A 67 -4.44 5.73 -9.05
C GLY A 67 -3.82 4.35 -9.22
N MET A 68 -2.77 4.08 -8.46
CA MET A 68 -2.10 2.79 -8.50
C MET A 68 -3.01 1.66 -8.01
N LEU A 69 -3.69 1.86 -6.89
CA LEU A 69 -4.60 0.84 -6.36
C LEU A 69 -5.76 0.57 -7.31
N MET A 70 -6.28 1.61 -7.96
CA MET A 70 -7.34 1.43 -8.96
C MET A 70 -6.85 0.55 -10.10
N ALA A 71 -5.65 0.81 -10.62
CA ALA A 71 -5.07 0.03 -11.71
C ALA A 71 -4.80 -1.43 -11.30
N LEU A 72 -4.40 -1.65 -10.06
CA LEU A 72 -4.11 -2.99 -9.53
C LEU A 72 -5.35 -3.71 -9.00
N GLU A 73 -6.49 -3.03 -8.98
CA GLU A 73 -7.70 -3.51 -8.30
C GLU A 73 -7.41 -3.88 -6.85
N GLY A 74 -6.59 -3.06 -6.21
CA GLY A 74 -6.18 -3.28 -4.84
C GLY A 74 -7.22 -2.83 -3.82
N ASP A 75 -6.89 -3.02 -2.56
CA ASP A 75 -7.77 -2.73 -1.44
C ASP A 75 -7.15 -1.67 -0.53
N TYR A 76 -7.98 -0.80 0.02
CA TYR A 76 -7.52 0.15 1.03
C TYR A 76 -8.55 0.28 2.15
N ARG A 77 -8.05 0.55 3.35
CA ARG A 77 -8.90 0.74 4.53
C ARG A 77 -8.33 1.80 5.43
N LYS A 78 -9.21 2.62 5.98
CA LYS A 78 -8.82 3.57 7.02
C LYS A 78 -8.98 2.87 8.36
N LEU A 79 -7.87 2.60 9.04
CA LEU A 79 -7.89 1.91 10.34
C LEU A 79 -8.03 2.85 11.53
N ALA A 80 -7.57 4.09 11.37
CA ALA A 80 -7.61 5.11 12.40
C ALA A 80 -7.46 6.47 11.71
N PRO A 81 -7.69 7.58 12.39
CA PRO A 81 -7.40 8.88 11.80
C PRO A 81 -5.95 8.90 11.29
N LYS A 82 -5.76 9.29 10.03
CA LYS A 82 -4.44 9.38 9.39
C LYS A 82 -3.68 8.06 9.24
N LYS A 83 -4.34 6.89 9.49
CA LYS A 83 -3.71 5.58 9.31
C LYS A 83 -4.49 4.76 8.31
N PHE A 84 -3.81 4.33 7.24
CA PHE A 84 -4.43 3.61 6.13
C PHE A 84 -3.68 2.32 5.86
N LEU A 85 -4.44 1.26 5.63
CA LEU A 85 -3.91 -0.03 5.22
C LEU A 85 -4.20 -0.23 3.75
N ILE A 86 -3.17 -0.53 2.97
CA ILE A 86 -3.33 -0.83 1.54
C ILE A 86 -2.70 -2.16 1.21
N SER A 87 -3.29 -2.88 0.28
CA SER A 87 -2.78 -4.17 -0.18
C SER A 87 -3.33 -4.51 -1.56
N ARG A 88 -2.82 -5.61 -2.13
CA ARG A 88 -3.27 -6.10 -3.43
C ARG A 88 -4.62 -6.81 -3.36
N THR A 89 -4.99 -7.35 -2.21
CA THR A 89 -6.22 -8.16 -2.09
C THR A 89 -6.96 -7.84 -0.79
N LYS A 90 -8.27 -8.07 -0.84
CA LYS A 90 -9.10 -7.94 0.36
C LYS A 90 -8.68 -8.93 1.44
N GLU A 91 -8.33 -10.15 1.05
CA GLU A 91 -7.91 -11.18 2.00
C GLU A 91 -6.71 -10.75 2.81
N LEU A 92 -5.73 -10.15 2.15
CA LEU A 92 -4.53 -9.67 2.81
C LEU A 92 -4.85 -8.52 3.78
N SER A 93 -5.72 -7.61 3.37
CA SER A 93 -6.17 -6.52 4.24
C SER A 93 -6.93 -7.05 5.45
N ASP A 94 -7.80 -8.06 5.26
CA ASP A 94 -8.52 -8.68 6.37
C ASP A 94 -7.55 -9.24 7.40
N LYS A 95 -6.51 -9.94 6.93
CA LYS A 95 -5.50 -10.55 7.79
C LYS A 95 -4.81 -9.50 8.66
N PHE A 96 -4.31 -8.44 8.06
CA PHE A 96 -3.53 -7.44 8.79
C PHE A 96 -4.39 -6.46 9.58
N GLU A 97 -5.61 -6.22 9.16
CA GLU A 97 -6.54 -5.43 9.97
C GLU A 97 -6.86 -6.16 11.27
N ALA A 98 -7.08 -7.47 11.20
CA ALA A 98 -7.30 -8.29 12.38
C ALA A 98 -6.12 -8.21 13.36
N GLU A 99 -4.89 -8.27 12.83
CA GLU A 99 -3.69 -8.13 13.64
C GLU A 99 -3.61 -6.74 14.27
N PHE A 100 -3.92 -5.69 13.52
CA PHE A 100 -3.91 -4.32 14.02
C PHE A 100 -4.90 -4.15 15.17
N ASN A 101 -6.09 -4.73 15.06
CA ASN A 101 -7.14 -4.59 16.06
C ASN A 101 -6.86 -5.40 17.33
N ASN A 102 -5.92 -6.33 17.30
CA ASN A 102 -5.58 -7.18 18.44
C ASN A 102 -4.36 -6.66 19.23
N ILE A 103 -3.87 -5.50 18.90
CA ILE A 103 -2.72 -4.89 19.60
C ILE A 103 -3.16 -4.18 20.87
#